data_6f92e48ff667b345b76b2928042d29f7
#
_entry.id   6f92e48ff667b345b76b2928042d29f7
#
_cell.length_a   1.000
_cell.length_b   1.000
_cell.length_c   1.000
_cell.angle_alpha   90.00
_cell.angle_beta   90.00
_cell.angle_gamma   90.00
#
_symmetry.space_group_name_H-M   'P 1'
#
loop_
_entity.id
_entity.type
_entity.pdbx_description
1 polymer ?
#
loop_
_entity_poly.entity_id
_entity_poly.type
_entity_poly.pdbx_seq_one_letter_code
_entity_poly.pdbx_strand_id
1 'polypeptide(L)'
;EQQNKTFTFRADFCGELKIDQSIAHNGVCLTVVDITEDTYSVTAMKETLLRSNLGQLQVGDIVNVERSMRPDALLDGHIVQGHVDQTAVCTAVDDAEGSWYFTFKYEPAGDNCTVEKGSITVNGVSLTVCNSQEGQFQVAIIPYTYEHTNFNRIKPGTLVNLEFDIIGKYIARLMKNYLK
;
A
#
# COMPACT_ATOMS: atom_id res chain seq x y z
N GLU A 1 8.69 16.03 -21.81
CA GLU A 1 7.76 15.21 -21.04
C GLU A 1 8.50 14.66 -19.82
N GLN A 2 8.12 15.09 -18.63
CA GLN A 2 8.71 14.58 -17.38
C GLN A 2 8.35 13.12 -17.22
N GLN A 3 9.36 12.25 -17.29
CA GLN A 3 9.14 10.81 -17.15
C GLN A 3 9.17 10.35 -15.68
N ASN A 4 9.84 11.11 -14.80
CA ASN A 4 10.00 10.81 -13.37
C ASN A 4 9.52 11.99 -12.52
N LYS A 5 9.09 11.70 -11.27
CA LYS A 5 8.70 12.71 -10.28
C LYS A 5 9.48 12.48 -8.99
N THR A 6 10.14 13.52 -8.47
CA THR A 6 10.80 13.48 -7.18
C THR A 6 9.84 13.98 -6.10
N PHE A 7 9.78 13.26 -5.00
CA PHE A 7 9.02 13.60 -3.81
C PHE A 7 9.98 13.86 -2.66
N THR A 8 9.71 14.88 -1.88
CA THR A 8 10.41 15.14 -0.62
C THR A 8 9.42 14.96 0.53
N PHE A 9 9.76 14.07 1.44
CA PHE A 9 8.94 13.74 2.61
C PHE A 9 9.63 14.23 3.89
N ARG A 10 8.83 14.67 4.85
CA ARG A 10 9.27 14.92 6.22
C ARG A 10 8.97 13.71 7.08
N ALA A 11 9.95 13.26 7.89
CA ALA A 11 9.77 12.15 8.83
C ALA A 11 10.74 12.30 10.01
N ASP A 12 10.30 11.90 11.19
CA ASP A 12 11.08 12.01 12.44
C ASP A 12 12.34 11.12 12.45
N PHE A 13 12.40 10.12 11.57
CA PHE A 13 13.51 9.17 11.46
C PHE A 13 14.55 9.51 10.37
N CYS A 14 14.52 10.73 9.80
CA CYS A 14 15.44 11.11 8.71
C CYS A 14 16.92 10.92 9.09
N GLY A 15 17.29 11.21 10.34
CA GLY A 15 18.66 11.02 10.85
C GLY A 15 19.13 9.56 10.90
N GLU A 16 18.24 8.58 10.77
CA GLU A 16 18.57 7.16 10.76
C GLU A 16 18.68 6.59 9.33
N LEU A 17 18.32 7.38 8.33
CA LEU A 17 18.34 6.95 6.94
C LEU A 17 19.72 7.00 6.32
N LYS A 18 19.90 6.24 5.25
CA LYS A 18 21.07 6.28 4.37
C LYS A 18 20.60 6.38 2.92
N ILE A 19 21.40 7.05 2.10
CA ILE A 19 21.23 7.00 0.65
C ILE A 19 21.22 5.54 0.20
N ASP A 20 20.42 5.23 -0.82
CA ASP A 20 20.21 3.90 -1.39
C ASP A 20 19.36 2.95 -0.53
N GLN A 21 18.84 3.38 0.62
CA GLN A 21 17.83 2.62 1.37
C GLN A 21 16.47 2.64 0.68
N SER A 22 15.71 1.54 0.82
CA SER A 22 14.33 1.47 0.39
C SER A 22 13.38 1.84 1.53
N ILE A 23 12.36 2.64 1.20
CA ILE A 23 11.24 3.01 2.07
C ILE A 23 9.95 2.84 1.28
N ALA A 24 8.93 2.26 1.88
CA ALA A 24 7.59 2.18 1.30
C ALA A 24 6.78 3.45 1.60
N HIS A 25 6.13 4.01 0.58
CA HIS A 25 5.29 5.22 0.64
C HIS A 25 3.89 4.85 0.15
N ASN A 26 2.89 4.84 1.03
CA ASN A 26 1.59 4.23 0.74
C ASN A 26 1.75 2.83 0.10
N GLY A 27 2.70 2.04 0.59
CA GLY A 27 3.01 0.71 0.05
C GLY A 27 3.85 0.69 -1.23
N VAL A 28 4.33 1.82 -1.73
CA VAL A 28 5.23 1.89 -2.89
C VAL A 28 6.67 1.96 -2.42
N CYS A 29 7.46 0.94 -2.69
CA CYS A 29 8.88 0.88 -2.38
C CYS A 29 9.66 1.84 -3.32
N LEU A 30 10.35 2.81 -2.72
CA LEU A 30 11.20 3.78 -3.44
C LEU A 30 12.55 3.93 -2.74
N THR A 31 13.58 4.23 -3.54
CA THR A 31 14.94 4.40 -3.06
C THR A 31 15.19 5.84 -2.61
N VAL A 32 15.80 6.01 -1.45
CA VAL A 32 16.24 7.31 -0.91
C VAL A 32 17.40 7.82 -1.74
N VAL A 33 17.25 9.03 -2.30
CA VAL A 33 18.26 9.66 -3.18
C VAL A 33 18.89 10.91 -2.56
N ASP A 34 18.25 11.50 -1.54
CA ASP A 34 18.75 12.68 -0.82
C ASP A 34 18.19 12.70 0.60
N ILE A 35 18.96 13.26 1.54
CA ILE A 35 18.58 13.35 2.97
C ILE A 35 19.04 14.69 3.51
N THR A 36 18.17 15.34 4.26
CA THR A 36 18.47 16.51 5.09
C THR A 36 18.21 16.20 6.56
N GLU A 37 18.25 17.20 7.43
CA GLU A 37 18.00 17.02 8.87
C GLU A 37 16.60 16.46 9.16
N ASP A 38 15.57 16.95 8.48
CA ASP A 38 14.16 16.64 8.74
C ASP A 38 13.38 16.12 7.51
N THR A 39 14.04 16.01 6.35
CA THR A 39 13.43 15.52 5.13
C THR A 39 14.33 14.53 4.37
N TYR A 40 13.70 13.72 3.54
CA TYR A 40 14.39 12.88 2.56
C TYR A 40 13.65 12.90 1.23
N SER A 41 14.36 12.61 0.15
CA SER A 41 13.81 12.61 -1.20
C SER A 41 13.90 11.22 -1.83
N VAL A 42 12.88 10.89 -2.62
CA VAL A 42 12.79 9.67 -3.44
C VAL A 42 12.31 10.03 -4.84
N THR A 43 12.63 9.20 -5.83
CA THR A 43 12.20 9.42 -7.21
C THR A 43 11.35 8.26 -7.70
N ALA A 44 10.12 8.56 -8.14
CA ALA A 44 9.22 7.60 -8.76
C ALA A 44 9.27 7.70 -10.29
N MET A 45 9.35 6.55 -10.95
CA MET A 45 9.29 6.45 -12.40
C MET A 45 7.85 6.61 -12.90
N LYS A 46 7.69 6.92 -14.19
CA LYS A 46 6.38 7.06 -14.84
C LYS A 46 5.45 5.86 -14.60
N GLU A 47 5.97 4.64 -14.71
CA GLU A 47 5.17 3.42 -14.47
C GLU A 47 4.63 3.37 -13.04
N THR A 48 5.47 3.68 -12.05
CA THR A 48 5.08 3.76 -10.64
C THR A 48 3.97 4.78 -10.42
N LEU A 49 4.08 5.95 -11.06
CA LEU A 49 3.06 7.02 -10.96
C LEU A 49 1.73 6.61 -11.60
N LEU A 50 1.75 5.78 -12.64
CA LEU A 50 0.54 5.30 -13.33
C LEU A 50 -0.15 4.17 -12.55
N ARG A 51 0.62 3.32 -11.84
CA ARG A 51 0.09 2.16 -11.10
C ARG A 51 -0.31 2.47 -9.67
N SER A 52 0.06 3.64 -9.16
CA SER A 52 -0.14 3.99 -7.75
C SER A 52 -0.84 5.34 -7.59
N ASN A 53 -1.28 5.62 -6.37
CA ASN A 53 -1.85 6.92 -6.02
C ASN A 53 -0.78 8.03 -5.84
N LEU A 54 0.52 7.71 -5.94
CA LEU A 54 1.59 8.70 -5.77
C LEU A 54 1.52 9.82 -6.81
N GLY A 55 1.03 9.52 -8.02
CA GLY A 55 0.84 10.52 -9.07
C GLY A 55 -0.10 11.66 -8.69
N GLN A 56 -1.03 11.42 -7.77
CA GLN A 56 -2.05 12.37 -7.31
C GLN A 56 -1.63 13.18 -6.07
N LEU A 57 -0.53 12.80 -5.41
CA LEU A 57 -0.08 13.47 -4.18
C LEU A 57 0.21 14.95 -4.41
N GLN A 58 -0.26 15.76 -3.47
CA GLN A 58 -0.02 17.18 -3.37
C GLN A 58 0.86 17.49 -2.14
N VAL A 59 1.47 18.67 -2.15
CA VAL A 59 2.23 19.16 -0.98
C VAL A 59 1.28 19.30 0.22
N GLY A 60 1.64 18.70 1.34
CA GLY A 60 0.85 18.68 2.58
C GLY A 60 0.02 17.41 2.77
N ASP A 61 -0.02 16.50 1.78
CA ASP A 61 -0.67 15.20 1.97
C ASP A 61 0.09 14.33 2.96
N ILE A 62 -0.66 13.53 3.72
CA ILE A 62 -0.11 12.56 4.66
C ILE A 62 0.00 11.20 3.99
N VAL A 63 1.19 10.61 4.08
CA VAL A 63 1.57 9.36 3.45
C VAL A 63 1.98 8.36 4.53
N ASN A 64 1.50 7.13 4.46
CA ASN A 64 2.04 6.04 5.26
C ASN A 64 3.47 5.77 4.81
N VAL A 65 4.41 5.75 5.74
CA VAL A 65 5.81 5.40 5.45
C VAL A 65 6.24 4.23 6.31
N GLU A 66 6.94 3.29 5.69
CA GLU A 66 7.47 2.10 6.36
C GLU A 66 8.89 1.83 5.89
N ARG A 67 9.80 1.62 6.84
CA ARG A 67 11.19 1.25 6.57
C ARG A 67 11.29 -0.24 6.21
N SER A 68 12.32 -0.60 5.47
CA SER A 68 12.59 -2.01 5.14
C SER A 68 12.71 -2.85 6.42
N MET A 69 12.08 -4.02 6.40
CA MET A 69 12.16 -5.00 7.49
C MET A 69 13.62 -5.49 7.67
N ARG A 70 14.02 -5.63 8.90
CA ARG A 70 15.33 -6.20 9.25
C ARG A 70 15.23 -7.73 9.37
N PRO A 71 16.33 -8.48 9.12
CA PRO A 71 16.30 -9.95 9.23
C PRO A 71 15.98 -10.50 10.64
N ASP A 72 16.18 -9.68 11.68
CA ASP A 72 15.90 -9.98 13.08
C ASP A 72 14.56 -9.45 13.58
N ALA A 73 13.74 -8.84 12.71
CA ALA A 73 12.43 -8.33 13.03
C ALA A 73 11.35 -9.43 12.99
N LEU A 74 10.26 -9.24 13.74
CA LEU A 74 9.09 -10.08 13.63
C LEU A 74 8.34 -9.75 12.32
N LEU A 75 7.72 -10.76 11.74
CA LEU A 75 6.80 -10.57 10.61
C LEU A 75 5.39 -10.31 11.18
N ASP A 76 5.09 -9.03 11.41
CA ASP A 76 3.77 -8.61 11.90
C ASP A 76 2.82 -8.39 10.71
N GLY A 77 2.14 -9.43 10.28
CA GLY A 77 1.24 -9.41 9.13
C GLY A 77 1.61 -10.46 8.09
N HIS A 78 1.66 -10.08 6.81
CA HIS A 78 2.09 -10.96 5.71
C HIS A 78 3.32 -10.37 4.99
N ILE A 79 3.88 -11.12 4.05
CA ILE A 79 5.03 -10.64 3.27
C ILE A 79 4.58 -9.53 2.31
N VAL A 80 4.99 -8.30 2.61
CA VAL A 80 4.74 -7.10 1.82
C VAL A 80 6.06 -6.61 1.23
N GLN A 81 6.09 -6.41 -0.08
CA GLN A 81 7.31 -6.04 -0.80
C GLN A 81 7.39 -4.54 -1.12
N GLY A 82 6.26 -3.84 -1.03
CA GLY A 82 6.13 -2.49 -1.53
C GLY A 82 5.97 -2.44 -3.06
N HIS A 83 5.50 -3.51 -3.66
CA HIS A 83 5.29 -3.64 -5.10
C HIS A 83 3.81 -3.56 -5.43
N VAL A 84 3.29 -2.32 -5.47
CA VAL A 84 1.89 -2.04 -5.77
C VAL A 84 1.50 -2.61 -7.13
N ASP A 85 0.43 -3.40 -7.15
CA ASP A 85 -0.11 -4.01 -8.37
C ASP A 85 -1.02 -3.05 -9.13
N GLN A 86 -1.91 -2.41 -8.39
CA GLN A 86 -2.91 -1.47 -8.92
C GLN A 86 -3.46 -0.58 -7.82
N THR A 87 -4.33 0.33 -8.22
CA THR A 87 -5.12 1.14 -7.29
C THR A 87 -6.54 0.57 -7.14
N ALA A 88 -7.19 0.94 -6.03
CA ALA A 88 -8.60 0.72 -5.78
C ALA A 88 -9.27 1.99 -5.30
N VAL A 89 -10.58 2.06 -5.43
CA VAL A 89 -11.38 3.17 -4.92
C VAL A 89 -12.13 2.74 -3.66
N CYS A 90 -12.01 3.50 -2.58
CA CYS A 90 -12.87 3.34 -1.42
C CYS A 90 -14.32 3.70 -1.82
N THR A 91 -15.28 2.81 -1.62
CA THR A 91 -16.68 3.02 -1.98
C THR A 91 -17.59 3.25 -0.79
N ALA A 92 -17.22 2.74 0.39
CA ALA A 92 -17.95 2.96 1.64
C ALA A 92 -17.01 2.92 2.84
N VAL A 93 -17.39 3.63 3.90
CA VAL A 93 -16.78 3.58 5.22
C VAL A 93 -17.93 3.51 6.22
N ASP A 94 -18.04 2.38 6.92
CA ASP A 94 -19.11 2.10 7.85
C ASP A 94 -18.56 2.04 9.28
N ASP A 95 -19.12 2.82 10.18
CA ASP A 95 -18.79 2.78 11.62
C ASP A 95 -19.38 1.50 12.25
N ALA A 96 -18.58 0.81 13.03
CA ALA A 96 -18.93 -0.44 13.69
C ALA A 96 -18.61 -0.38 15.21
N GLU A 97 -19.12 0.63 15.91
CA GLU A 97 -19.04 0.79 17.37
C GLU A 97 -17.61 0.66 17.93
N GLY A 98 -16.67 1.43 17.36
CA GLY A 98 -15.26 1.47 17.80
C GLY A 98 -14.29 0.79 16.85
N SER A 99 -14.75 0.42 15.68
CA SER A 99 -13.95 0.02 14.53
C SER A 99 -14.63 0.51 13.25
N TRP A 100 -14.02 0.32 12.09
CA TRP A 100 -14.57 0.79 10.82
C TRP A 100 -14.41 -0.30 9.77
N TYR A 101 -15.46 -0.49 8.96
CA TYR A 101 -15.36 -1.30 7.74
C TYR A 101 -15.13 -0.39 6.55
N PHE A 102 -14.07 -0.63 5.81
CA PHE A 102 -13.77 0.04 4.56
C PHE A 102 -14.04 -0.91 3.40
N THR A 103 -14.86 -0.48 2.43
CA THR A 103 -15.13 -1.22 1.20
C THR A 103 -14.32 -0.64 0.06
N PHE A 104 -13.58 -1.49 -0.64
CA PHE A 104 -12.75 -1.11 -1.78
C PHE A 104 -13.19 -1.85 -3.03
N LYS A 105 -13.27 -1.12 -4.15
CA LYS A 105 -13.44 -1.67 -5.49
C LYS A 105 -12.17 -1.54 -6.30
N TYR A 106 -11.82 -2.60 -7.03
CA TYR A 106 -10.66 -2.67 -7.91
C TYR A 106 -11.01 -3.39 -9.21
N GLU A 107 -10.20 -3.20 -10.26
CA GLU A 107 -10.38 -3.91 -11.52
C GLU A 107 -9.85 -5.34 -11.39
N PRO A 108 -10.69 -6.38 -11.58
CA PRO A 108 -10.22 -7.76 -11.59
C PRO A 108 -9.35 -7.97 -12.82
N ALA A 109 -8.05 -8.03 -12.64
CA ALA A 109 -7.09 -8.17 -13.73
C ALA A 109 -6.05 -9.25 -13.42
N GLY A 110 -5.81 -10.12 -14.38
CA GLY A 110 -4.79 -11.15 -14.30
C GLY A 110 -5.04 -12.17 -13.18
N ASP A 111 -4.06 -12.32 -12.29
CA ASP A 111 -4.09 -13.26 -11.16
C ASP A 111 -4.38 -12.58 -9.82
N ASN A 112 -4.77 -11.29 -9.88
CA ASN A 112 -5.06 -10.50 -8.71
C ASN A 112 -6.44 -10.85 -8.16
N CYS A 113 -6.48 -11.54 -7.04
CA CYS A 113 -7.72 -11.89 -6.33
C CYS A 113 -7.53 -11.75 -4.83
N THR A 114 -8.62 -11.46 -4.15
CA THR A 114 -8.70 -11.56 -2.69
C THR A 114 -9.38 -12.87 -2.32
N VAL A 115 -9.05 -13.41 -1.15
CA VAL A 115 -9.73 -14.56 -0.57
C VAL A 115 -10.24 -14.19 0.81
N GLU A 116 -11.40 -14.73 1.18
CA GLU A 116 -11.99 -14.50 2.50
C GLU A 116 -11.01 -14.91 3.60
N LYS A 117 -10.76 -14.03 4.58
CA LYS A 117 -9.76 -14.18 5.65
C LYS A 117 -8.30 -14.25 5.18
N GLY A 118 -8.03 -13.98 3.89
CA GLY A 118 -6.67 -13.81 3.38
C GLY A 118 -6.12 -12.42 3.70
N SER A 119 -4.91 -12.14 3.21
CA SER A 119 -4.23 -10.87 3.42
C SER A 119 -4.28 -10.00 2.18
N ILE A 120 -4.31 -8.69 2.40
CA ILE A 120 -4.18 -7.64 1.39
C ILE A 120 -3.42 -6.46 1.98
N THR A 121 -2.64 -5.79 1.17
CA THR A 121 -2.01 -4.53 1.57
C THR A 121 -2.79 -3.36 0.96
N VAL A 122 -3.21 -2.41 1.80
CA VAL A 122 -3.87 -1.17 1.38
C VAL A 122 -3.03 0.01 1.86
N ASN A 123 -2.53 0.84 0.95
CA ASN A 123 -1.61 1.94 1.25
C ASN A 123 -0.44 1.50 2.18
N GLY A 124 0.12 0.31 1.98
CA GLY A 124 1.22 -0.24 2.77
C GLY A 124 0.81 -0.93 4.07
N VAL A 125 -0.46 -0.87 4.46
CA VAL A 125 -0.95 -1.52 5.68
C VAL A 125 -1.40 -2.94 5.39
N SER A 126 -0.81 -3.93 6.09
CA SER A 126 -1.21 -5.34 6.03
C SER A 126 -2.54 -5.55 6.74
N LEU A 127 -3.55 -6.08 6.05
CA LEU A 127 -4.92 -6.19 6.54
C LEU A 127 -5.53 -7.53 6.20
N THR A 128 -6.50 -7.96 7.02
CA THR A 128 -7.30 -9.15 6.76
C THR A 128 -8.52 -8.80 5.90
N VAL A 129 -8.69 -9.54 4.82
CA VAL A 129 -9.84 -9.43 3.93
C VAL A 129 -11.10 -10.00 4.58
N CYS A 130 -12.20 -9.30 4.45
CA CYS A 130 -13.54 -9.79 4.73
C CYS A 130 -14.50 -9.41 3.59
N ASN A 131 -15.60 -10.16 3.47
CA ASN A 131 -16.58 -9.97 2.40
C ASN A 131 -15.94 -9.91 1.01
N SER A 132 -15.05 -10.86 0.72
CA SER A 132 -14.33 -10.96 -0.55
C SER A 132 -15.30 -11.31 -1.69
N GLN A 133 -15.28 -10.50 -2.75
CA GLN A 133 -16.02 -10.68 -3.99
C GLN A 133 -15.10 -10.38 -5.17
N GLU A 134 -15.52 -10.75 -6.37
CA GLU A 134 -14.77 -10.37 -7.57
C GLU A 134 -14.77 -8.84 -7.73
N GLY A 135 -13.55 -8.25 -7.76
CA GLY A 135 -13.36 -6.80 -7.89
C GLY A 135 -13.76 -5.98 -6.67
N GLN A 136 -14.08 -6.60 -5.54
CA GLN A 136 -14.44 -5.89 -4.32
C GLN A 136 -14.05 -6.68 -3.06
N PHE A 137 -13.65 -5.97 -2.02
CA PHE A 137 -13.45 -6.54 -0.68
C PHE A 137 -13.70 -5.48 0.40
N GLN A 138 -13.79 -5.95 1.65
CA GLN A 138 -13.77 -5.11 2.83
C GLN A 138 -12.58 -5.44 3.71
N VAL A 139 -12.21 -4.47 4.55
CA VAL A 139 -11.28 -4.64 5.66
C VAL A 139 -11.86 -3.99 6.91
N ALA A 140 -11.63 -4.61 8.06
CA ALA A 140 -11.99 -4.05 9.36
C ALA A 140 -10.77 -3.33 9.96
N ILE A 141 -10.93 -2.06 10.31
CA ILE A 141 -9.87 -1.21 10.86
C ILE A 141 -10.12 -0.95 12.33
N ILE A 142 -9.18 -1.36 13.17
CA ILE A 142 -9.20 -1.13 14.62
C ILE A 142 -8.73 0.30 14.94
N PRO A 143 -9.05 0.86 16.14
CA PRO A 143 -8.69 2.22 16.51
C PRO A 143 -7.20 2.53 16.33
N TYR A 144 -6.33 1.63 16.76
CA TYR A 144 -4.89 1.80 16.61
C TYR A 144 -4.46 2.05 15.15
N THR A 145 -4.92 1.22 14.22
CA THR A 145 -4.61 1.39 12.78
C THR A 145 -5.21 2.66 12.23
N TYR A 146 -6.43 3.01 12.63
CA TYR A 146 -7.11 4.24 12.21
C TYR A 146 -6.33 5.49 12.61
N GLU A 147 -5.81 5.52 13.85
CA GLU A 147 -5.09 6.66 14.41
C GLU A 147 -3.65 6.80 13.89
N HIS A 148 -2.98 5.66 13.63
CA HIS A 148 -1.54 5.62 13.30
C HIS A 148 -1.25 5.49 11.80
N THR A 149 -2.28 5.49 10.95
CA THR A 149 -2.13 5.44 9.49
C THR A 149 -3.03 6.49 8.83
N ASN A 150 -2.91 6.62 7.51
CA ASN A 150 -3.77 7.53 6.76
C ASN A 150 -5.20 6.98 6.52
N PHE A 151 -5.60 5.88 7.17
CA PHE A 151 -6.98 5.36 7.11
C PHE A 151 -8.00 6.38 7.64
N ASN A 152 -7.66 7.20 8.61
CA ASN A 152 -8.51 8.28 9.12
C ASN A 152 -8.82 9.39 8.10
N ARG A 153 -8.17 9.39 6.94
CA ARG A 153 -8.38 10.34 5.83
C ARG A 153 -9.07 9.71 4.63
N ILE A 154 -9.20 8.38 4.62
CA ILE A 154 -9.87 7.63 3.54
C ILE A 154 -11.38 7.83 3.68
N LYS A 155 -12.02 8.21 2.59
CA LYS A 155 -13.47 8.38 2.45
C LYS A 155 -13.93 7.84 1.10
N PRO A 156 -15.24 7.65 0.89
CA PRO A 156 -15.75 7.28 -0.43
C PRO A 156 -15.21 8.20 -1.53
N GLY A 157 -14.67 7.60 -2.59
CA GLY A 157 -13.96 8.25 -3.70
C GLY A 157 -12.44 8.34 -3.53
N THR A 158 -11.87 8.03 -2.36
CA THR A 158 -10.41 8.03 -2.16
C THR A 158 -9.76 6.88 -2.93
N LEU A 159 -8.70 7.20 -3.69
CA LEU A 159 -7.85 6.23 -4.39
C LEU A 159 -6.77 5.71 -3.44
N VAL A 160 -6.65 4.39 -3.33
CA VAL A 160 -5.66 3.69 -2.50
C VAL A 160 -4.81 2.74 -3.34
N ASN A 161 -3.61 2.43 -2.87
CA ASN A 161 -2.73 1.43 -3.48
C ASN A 161 -3.07 0.05 -2.95
N LEU A 162 -3.06 -0.95 -3.83
CA LEU A 162 -3.17 -2.37 -3.47
C LEU A 162 -1.91 -3.13 -3.83
N GLU A 163 -1.45 -3.97 -2.91
CA GLU A 163 -0.51 -5.05 -3.18
C GLU A 163 -1.16 -6.35 -2.73
N PHE A 164 -1.38 -7.28 -3.67
CA PHE A 164 -1.94 -8.59 -3.38
C PHE A 164 -0.86 -9.52 -2.81
N ASP A 165 -1.29 -10.46 -1.98
CA ASP A 165 -0.37 -11.41 -1.36
C ASP A 165 0.46 -12.15 -2.43
N ILE A 166 1.79 -12.05 -2.29
CA ILE A 166 2.74 -12.63 -3.24
C ILE A 166 2.59 -14.15 -3.35
N ILE A 167 2.18 -14.84 -2.28
CA ILE A 167 1.93 -16.28 -2.29
C ILE A 167 0.79 -16.62 -3.25
N GLY A 168 -0.30 -15.84 -3.21
CA GLY A 168 -1.42 -16.01 -4.14
C GLY A 168 -1.00 -15.86 -5.59
N LYS A 169 -0.17 -14.85 -5.90
CA LYS A 169 0.35 -14.60 -7.26
C LYS A 169 1.19 -15.77 -7.79
N TYR A 170 2.08 -16.31 -6.96
CA TYR A 170 2.88 -17.50 -7.35
C TYR A 170 2.01 -18.73 -7.57
N ILE A 171 1.06 -19.00 -6.68
CA ILE A 171 0.13 -20.14 -6.83
C ILE A 171 -0.67 -19.98 -8.13
N ALA A 172 -1.29 -18.84 -8.36
CA ALA A 172 -2.06 -18.58 -9.58
C ALA A 172 -1.20 -18.79 -10.85
N ARG A 173 0.03 -18.29 -10.85
CA ARG A 173 0.97 -18.46 -11.97
C ARG A 173 1.32 -19.92 -12.23
N LEU A 174 1.56 -20.71 -11.19
CA LEU A 174 1.88 -22.12 -11.30
C LEU A 174 0.67 -22.94 -11.78
N MET A 175 -0.52 -22.66 -11.23
CA MET A 175 -1.75 -23.38 -11.59
C MET A 175 -2.17 -23.19 -13.04
N LYS A 176 -1.86 -22.07 -13.69
CA LYS A 176 -2.10 -21.85 -15.14
C LYS A 176 -1.49 -22.93 -16.02
N ASN A 177 -0.43 -23.59 -15.59
CA ASN A 177 0.23 -24.65 -16.34
C ASN A 177 -0.46 -26.02 -16.20
N TYR A 178 -1.31 -26.18 -15.18
CA TYR A 178 -2.02 -27.43 -14.88
C TYR A 178 -3.49 -27.40 -15.32
N LEU A 179 -4.04 -26.25 -15.63
CA LEU A 179 -5.44 -26.05 -16.05
C LEU A 179 -5.60 -25.90 -17.58
N LYS A 180 -4.56 -26.22 -18.33
CA LYS A 180 -4.58 -26.26 -19.81
C LYS A 180 -4.94 -27.64 -20.34
#